data_bc179e57f575a6c31e939f37f9ab07e2
#
_entry.id   bc179e57f575a6c31e939f37f9ab07e2
#
_cell.length_a   1.000
_cell.length_b   1.000
_cell.length_c   1.000
_cell.angle_alpha   90.00
_cell.angle_beta   90.00
_cell.angle_gamma   90.00
#
_symmetry.space_group_name_H-M   'P 1'
#
loop_
_entity.id
_entity.type
_entity.pdbx_description
1 polymer ?
#
loop_
_entity_poly.entity_id
_entity_poly.type
_entity_poly.pdbx_seq_one_letter_code
_entity_poly.pdbx_strand_id
1 'polypeptide(L)'
;MNVFLAPAKLNLALKITGRRSDGYHLLDSIFTFISLFDLLYIEIPPEDKLQFKSTKREINGEDNLIIQAAKALRQTTGCKKGARIFLKKMIPLGAGLGGGSSDAATALLALNHLWNLHLQRAELITLASSLGADIPFFIGAHNARVQGIGEKIRPITLPKSYYFVLYPNVTISTKTVFSFFSLLTEKNTTRIIPPLDNWPEGNDLQETTFRLYPELKQVKALLQPFGEVAMTGSGSALFIKVKDRL
;
A
#
# COMPACT_ATOMS: atom_id res chain seq x y z
N MET A 1 -12.31 -17.34 16.73
CA MET A 1 -11.48 -16.23 16.21
C MET A 1 -10.96 -16.62 14.84
N ASN A 2 -11.19 -15.77 13.82
CA ASN A 2 -10.74 -16.02 12.44
C ASN A 2 -9.45 -15.27 12.17
N VAL A 3 -8.57 -15.82 11.32
CA VAL A 3 -7.27 -15.22 10.96
C VAL A 3 -7.26 -14.90 9.47
N PHE A 4 -6.86 -13.67 9.13
CA PHE A 4 -6.76 -13.18 7.77
C PHE A 4 -5.37 -12.62 7.51
N LEU A 5 -4.83 -12.88 6.31
CA LEU A 5 -3.52 -12.42 5.88
C LEU A 5 -3.67 -11.10 5.11
N ALA A 6 -2.92 -10.08 5.51
CA ALA A 6 -2.84 -8.78 4.83
C ALA A 6 -1.48 -8.66 4.13
N PRO A 7 -1.39 -8.89 2.80
CA PRO A 7 -0.12 -8.95 2.09
C PRO A 7 0.49 -7.57 1.89
N ALA A 8 1.82 -7.48 1.87
CA ALA A 8 2.54 -6.30 1.39
C ALA A 8 2.55 -6.23 -0.14
N LYS A 9 2.89 -5.04 -0.67
CA LYS A 9 3.12 -4.79 -2.10
C LYS A 9 4.49 -4.19 -2.36
N LEU A 10 4.96 -4.32 -3.59
CA LEU A 10 6.04 -3.49 -4.15
C LEU A 10 5.50 -2.64 -5.30
N ASN A 11 6.10 -1.45 -5.48
CA ASN A 11 6.03 -0.70 -6.72
C ASN A 11 7.25 -1.12 -7.55
N LEU A 12 7.04 -1.95 -8.58
CA LEU A 12 8.14 -2.35 -9.48
C LEU A 12 8.60 -1.19 -10.36
N ALA A 13 7.67 -0.29 -10.66
CA ALA A 13 7.94 1.00 -11.27
C ALA A 13 6.97 2.03 -10.69
N LEU A 14 7.38 3.29 -10.59
CA LEU A 14 6.53 4.40 -10.19
C LEU A 14 6.94 5.66 -10.96
N LYS A 15 6.03 6.16 -11.80
CA LYS A 15 6.22 7.36 -12.57
C LYS A 15 5.19 8.42 -12.16
N ILE A 16 5.64 9.65 -12.01
CA ILE A 16 4.75 10.79 -11.81
C ILE A 16 4.42 11.38 -13.17
N THR A 17 3.14 11.35 -13.54
CA THR A 17 2.66 11.71 -14.89
C THR A 17 2.05 13.10 -14.96
N GLY A 18 1.81 13.71 -13.81
CA GLY A 18 1.25 15.06 -13.73
C GLY A 18 0.80 15.41 -12.33
N ARG A 19 0.11 16.57 -12.22
CA ARG A 19 -0.48 17.05 -10.97
C ARG A 19 -1.89 17.57 -11.24
N ARG A 20 -2.85 17.23 -10.38
CA ARG A 20 -4.23 17.76 -10.40
C ARG A 20 -4.28 19.16 -9.81
N SER A 21 -5.34 19.90 -10.13
CA SER A 21 -5.60 21.24 -9.59
C SER A 21 -5.78 21.26 -8.06
N ASP A 22 -6.22 20.14 -7.47
CA ASP A 22 -6.36 19.96 -6.03
C ASP A 22 -5.02 19.62 -5.32
N GLY A 23 -3.92 19.56 -6.09
CA GLY A 23 -2.58 19.33 -5.58
C GLY A 23 -2.12 17.87 -5.56
N TYR A 24 -3.00 16.90 -5.82
CA TYR A 24 -2.62 15.49 -5.90
C TYR A 24 -1.78 15.19 -7.15
N HIS A 25 -0.75 14.35 -6.99
CA HIS A 25 0.05 13.87 -8.10
C HIS A 25 -0.64 12.73 -8.83
N LEU A 26 -0.61 12.79 -10.16
CA LEU A 26 -0.99 11.68 -11.02
C LEU A 26 0.21 10.75 -11.14
N LEU A 27 -0.04 9.47 -10.98
CA LEU A 27 0.99 8.44 -11.07
C LEU A 27 0.63 7.37 -12.11
N ASP A 28 1.65 6.65 -12.55
CA ASP A 28 1.53 5.40 -13.25
C ASP A 28 2.56 4.41 -12.66
N SER A 29 2.08 3.30 -12.17
CA SER A 29 2.90 2.38 -11.37
C SER A 29 2.51 0.93 -11.63
N ILE A 30 3.46 0.04 -11.44
CA ILE A 30 3.23 -1.41 -11.45
C ILE A 30 3.29 -1.91 -10.01
N PHE A 31 2.16 -2.42 -9.52
CA PHE A 31 2.05 -2.99 -8.18
C PHE A 31 2.10 -4.52 -8.26
N THR A 32 2.89 -5.13 -7.40
CA THR A 32 2.94 -6.59 -7.21
C THR A 32 2.83 -6.95 -5.73
N PHE A 33 2.15 -8.06 -5.45
CA PHE A 33 2.12 -8.64 -4.10
C PHE A 33 3.42 -9.35 -3.79
N ILE A 34 3.80 -9.35 -2.52
CA ILE A 34 4.90 -10.15 -1.98
C ILE A 34 4.44 -10.98 -0.79
N SER A 35 5.17 -12.04 -0.48
CA SER A 35 4.87 -12.99 0.60
C SER A 35 5.33 -12.50 1.99
N LEU A 36 5.12 -11.22 2.28
CA LEU A 36 5.23 -10.61 3.60
C LEU A 36 3.82 -10.16 4.01
N PHE A 37 3.38 -10.55 5.21
CA PHE A 37 1.99 -10.36 5.63
C PHE A 37 1.90 -9.81 7.04
N ASP A 38 0.91 -8.95 7.29
CA ASP A 38 0.34 -8.76 8.61
C ASP A 38 -0.75 -9.80 8.88
N LEU A 39 -1.06 -10.05 10.14
CA LEU A 39 -2.11 -10.98 10.54
C LEU A 39 -3.22 -10.25 11.27
N LEU A 40 -4.44 -10.31 10.74
CA LEU A 40 -5.64 -9.82 11.40
C LEU A 40 -6.38 -10.98 12.05
N TYR A 41 -6.53 -10.92 13.36
CA TYR A 41 -7.35 -11.82 14.15
C TYR A 41 -8.67 -11.13 14.43
N ILE A 42 -9.78 -11.69 13.94
CA ILE A 42 -11.11 -11.07 14.04
C ILE A 42 -12.07 -12.01 14.73
N GLU A 43 -12.77 -11.48 15.72
CA GLU A 43 -13.86 -12.11 16.43
C GLU A 43 -15.09 -11.20 16.35
N ILE A 44 -16.28 -11.79 16.20
CA ILE A 44 -17.55 -11.08 16.23
C ILE A 44 -18.20 -11.31 17.59
N PRO A 45 -18.09 -10.37 18.53
CA PRO A 45 -18.70 -10.48 19.85
C PRO A 45 -20.21 -10.22 19.75
N PRO A 46 -21.00 -10.61 20.79
CA PRO A 46 -22.42 -10.28 20.86
C PRO A 46 -22.68 -8.76 20.93
N GLU A 47 -21.74 -8.02 21.53
CA GLU A 47 -21.82 -6.57 21.69
C GLU A 47 -21.57 -5.86 20.35
N ASP A 48 -22.19 -4.70 20.16
CA ASP A 48 -22.06 -3.89 18.95
C ASP A 48 -20.81 -2.99 18.91
N LYS A 49 -19.83 -3.24 19.78
CA LYS A 49 -18.62 -2.43 19.93
C LYS A 49 -17.53 -2.83 18.94
N LEU A 50 -16.86 -1.82 18.38
CA LEU A 50 -15.62 -1.99 17.63
C LEU A 50 -14.45 -1.84 18.60
N GLN A 51 -13.59 -2.87 18.65
CA GLN A 51 -12.39 -2.88 19.48
C GLN A 51 -11.19 -3.23 18.61
N PHE A 52 -10.13 -2.45 18.75
CA PHE A 52 -8.88 -2.66 17.99
C PHE A 52 -7.68 -2.61 18.90
N LYS A 53 -6.78 -3.56 18.72
CA LYS A 53 -5.45 -3.58 19.34
C LYS A 53 -4.42 -4.07 18.32
N SER A 54 -3.18 -3.64 18.49
CA SER A 54 -2.08 -4.03 17.64
C SER A 54 -0.82 -4.33 18.48
N THR A 55 0.09 -5.12 17.91
CA THR A 55 1.45 -5.29 18.46
C THR A 55 2.26 -3.99 18.46
N LYS A 56 1.86 -3.00 17.66
CA LYS A 56 2.44 -1.65 17.58
C LYS A 56 1.51 -0.65 18.26
N ARG A 57 1.86 -0.21 19.46
CA ARG A 57 0.99 0.66 20.27
C ARG A 57 0.70 2.01 19.61
N GLU A 58 1.64 2.53 18.83
CA GLU A 58 1.55 3.82 18.14
C GLU A 58 0.44 3.91 17.09
N ILE A 59 -0.13 2.77 16.66
CA ILE A 59 -1.24 2.73 15.71
C ILE A 59 -2.58 2.31 16.33
N ASN A 60 -2.68 2.22 17.66
CA ASN A 60 -3.90 1.82 18.39
C ASN A 60 -4.91 2.97 18.58
N GLY A 61 -5.05 3.86 17.60
CA GLY A 61 -5.98 4.99 17.64
C GLY A 61 -7.29 4.73 16.89
N GLU A 62 -8.27 5.59 17.15
CA GLU A 62 -9.56 5.61 16.42
C GLU A 62 -9.40 6.02 14.95
N ASP A 63 -8.30 6.65 14.61
CA ASP A 63 -7.88 7.06 13.28
C ASP A 63 -7.24 5.91 12.47
N ASN A 64 -7.05 4.73 13.08
CA ASN A 64 -6.53 3.57 12.37
C ASN A 64 -7.47 3.15 11.22
N LEU A 65 -6.89 2.91 10.03
CA LEU A 65 -7.65 2.57 8.82
C LEU A 65 -8.51 1.30 8.97
N ILE A 66 -8.15 0.35 9.82
CA ILE A 66 -8.97 -0.83 10.13
C ILE A 66 -10.28 -0.41 10.80
N ILE A 67 -10.22 0.49 11.77
CA ILE A 67 -11.42 1.03 12.45
C ILE A 67 -12.24 1.88 11.50
N GLN A 68 -11.59 2.72 10.68
CA GLN A 68 -12.25 3.50 9.64
C GLN A 68 -13.01 2.60 8.65
N ALA A 69 -12.38 1.51 8.21
CA ALA A 69 -12.97 0.51 7.32
C ALA A 69 -14.20 -0.16 7.94
N ALA A 70 -14.12 -0.57 9.21
CA ALA A 70 -15.25 -1.14 9.93
C ALA A 70 -16.41 -0.14 10.11
N LYS A 71 -16.10 1.12 10.45
CA LYS A 71 -17.10 2.19 10.57
C LYS A 71 -17.77 2.48 9.23
N ALA A 72 -16.99 2.55 8.15
CA ALA A 72 -17.51 2.79 6.80
C ALA A 72 -18.46 1.67 6.33
N LEU A 73 -18.11 0.40 6.57
CA LEU A 73 -19.04 -0.72 6.30
C LEU A 73 -20.35 -0.59 7.09
N ARG A 74 -20.28 -0.28 8.38
CA ARG A 74 -21.48 -0.09 9.21
C ARG A 74 -22.36 1.04 8.69
N GLN A 75 -21.76 2.18 8.31
CA GLN A 75 -22.48 3.32 7.77
C GLN A 75 -23.16 3.00 6.44
N THR A 76 -22.45 2.33 5.53
CA THR A 76 -22.97 2.00 4.19
C THR A 76 -24.09 0.97 4.25
N THR A 77 -24.04 0.01 5.18
CA THR A 77 -24.96 -1.15 5.20
C THR A 77 -26.02 -1.07 6.31
N GLY A 78 -25.92 -0.12 7.23
CA GLY A 78 -26.76 -0.08 8.43
C GLY A 78 -26.44 -1.17 9.46
N CYS A 79 -25.40 -1.95 9.26
CA CYS A 79 -24.99 -3.04 10.16
C CYS A 79 -24.60 -2.50 11.53
N LYS A 80 -25.10 -3.12 12.60
CA LYS A 80 -24.80 -2.76 14.00
C LYS A 80 -23.85 -3.74 14.69
N LYS A 81 -23.44 -4.83 14.01
CA LYS A 81 -22.57 -5.84 14.61
C LYS A 81 -21.22 -5.24 15.02
N GLY A 82 -20.71 -5.68 16.17
CA GLY A 82 -19.36 -5.33 16.62
C GLY A 82 -18.29 -6.18 15.98
N ALA A 83 -17.05 -5.81 16.27
CA ALA A 83 -15.86 -6.61 15.94
C ALA A 83 -14.78 -6.37 16.98
N ARG A 84 -14.08 -7.43 17.38
CA ARG A 84 -12.84 -7.38 18.14
C ARG A 84 -11.70 -7.78 17.23
N ILE A 85 -10.82 -6.83 16.93
CA ILE A 85 -9.76 -6.99 15.95
C ILE A 85 -8.40 -6.85 16.64
N PHE A 86 -7.52 -7.84 16.45
CA PHE A 86 -6.13 -7.76 16.85
C PHE A 86 -5.23 -7.87 15.64
N LEU A 87 -4.36 -6.89 15.46
CA LEU A 87 -3.37 -6.84 14.37
C LEU A 87 -1.98 -7.23 14.88
N LYS A 88 -1.45 -8.33 14.36
CA LYS A 88 -0.02 -8.65 14.48
C LYS A 88 0.72 -7.99 13.31
N LYS A 89 1.33 -6.84 13.58
CA LYS A 89 2.04 -6.03 12.57
C LYS A 89 3.43 -6.57 12.32
N MET A 90 3.68 -7.03 11.12
CA MET A 90 4.96 -7.56 10.63
C MET A 90 5.51 -6.71 9.48
N ILE A 91 4.64 -6.11 8.66
CA ILE A 91 5.03 -5.15 7.63
C ILE A 91 5.46 -3.85 8.32
N PRO A 92 6.69 -3.36 8.07
CA PRO A 92 7.19 -2.13 8.69
C PRO A 92 6.31 -0.92 8.38
N LEU A 93 6.15 -0.03 9.37
CA LEU A 93 5.42 1.22 9.22
C LEU A 93 6.21 2.23 8.38
N GLY A 94 5.55 2.96 7.49
CA GLY A 94 6.18 4.01 6.68
C GLY A 94 7.30 3.51 5.76
N ALA A 95 7.23 2.27 5.31
CA ALA A 95 8.24 1.62 4.48
C ALA A 95 7.91 1.62 2.96
N GLY A 96 6.78 2.19 2.55
CA GLY A 96 6.33 2.15 1.15
C GLY A 96 5.76 0.79 0.70
N LEU A 97 5.53 -0.14 1.63
CA LEU A 97 5.05 -1.51 1.39
C LEU A 97 3.52 -1.66 1.42
N GLY A 98 2.78 -0.58 1.65
CA GLY A 98 1.31 -0.56 1.62
C GLY A 98 0.63 -1.26 2.80
N GLY A 99 1.34 -1.55 3.91
CA GLY A 99 0.82 -2.36 5.02
C GLY A 99 -0.49 -1.84 5.62
N GLY A 100 -0.61 -0.53 5.91
CA GLY A 100 -1.85 0.02 6.46
C GLY A 100 -3.05 -0.08 5.53
N SER A 101 -2.84 0.13 4.21
CA SER A 101 -3.87 -0.04 3.19
C SER A 101 -4.27 -1.51 3.03
N SER A 102 -3.31 -2.42 3.11
CA SER A 102 -3.55 -3.86 3.11
C SER A 102 -4.37 -4.32 4.31
N ASP A 103 -4.04 -3.81 5.50
CA ASP A 103 -4.78 -4.10 6.73
C ASP A 103 -6.25 -3.66 6.62
N ALA A 104 -6.48 -2.45 6.11
CA ALA A 104 -7.83 -1.90 5.90
C ALA A 104 -8.63 -2.69 4.85
N ALA A 105 -8.01 -3.02 3.71
CA ALA A 105 -8.63 -3.85 2.68
C ALA A 105 -9.01 -5.23 3.21
N THR A 106 -8.10 -5.85 3.96
CA THR A 106 -8.33 -7.14 4.60
C THR A 106 -9.47 -7.06 5.61
N ALA A 107 -9.54 -5.98 6.40
CA ALA A 107 -10.64 -5.75 7.32
C ALA A 107 -11.98 -5.57 6.59
N LEU A 108 -12.03 -4.82 5.48
CA LEU A 108 -13.23 -4.68 4.64
C LEU A 108 -13.73 -6.03 4.13
N LEU A 109 -12.84 -6.84 3.55
CA LEU A 109 -13.18 -8.16 3.01
C LEU A 109 -13.64 -9.12 4.11
N ALA A 110 -12.89 -9.17 5.21
CA ALA A 110 -13.17 -10.06 6.33
C ALA A 110 -14.50 -9.72 7.03
N LEU A 111 -14.74 -8.44 7.31
CA LEU A 111 -15.95 -7.98 7.98
C LEU A 111 -17.17 -8.09 7.05
N ASN A 112 -17.03 -7.84 5.75
CA ASN A 112 -18.09 -8.11 4.78
C ASN A 112 -18.55 -9.57 4.85
N HIS A 113 -17.61 -10.50 4.93
CA HIS A 113 -17.90 -11.92 5.08
C HIS A 113 -18.48 -12.26 6.48
N LEU A 114 -17.80 -11.88 7.56
CA LEU A 114 -18.19 -12.26 8.93
C LEU A 114 -19.50 -11.60 9.40
N TRP A 115 -19.83 -10.42 8.92
CA TRP A 115 -21.08 -9.76 9.19
C TRP A 115 -22.22 -10.19 8.26
N ASN A 116 -21.92 -11.02 7.21
CA ASN A 116 -22.84 -11.46 6.17
C ASN A 116 -23.48 -10.27 5.42
N LEU A 117 -22.67 -9.30 4.99
CA LEU A 117 -23.17 -8.11 4.31
C LEU A 117 -23.41 -8.33 2.82
N HIS A 118 -22.73 -9.29 2.22
CA HIS A 118 -22.86 -9.68 0.80
C HIS A 118 -22.54 -8.56 -0.20
N LEU A 119 -21.78 -7.53 0.20
CA LEU A 119 -21.33 -6.49 -0.73
C LEU A 119 -20.44 -7.12 -1.80
N GLN A 120 -20.71 -6.72 -3.04
CA GLN A 120 -19.91 -7.14 -4.18
C GLN A 120 -18.54 -6.47 -4.16
N ARG A 121 -17.56 -7.07 -4.83
CA ARG A 121 -16.18 -6.53 -4.89
C ARG A 121 -16.14 -5.09 -5.38
N ALA A 122 -16.98 -4.73 -6.37
CA ALA A 122 -17.06 -3.37 -6.89
C ALA A 122 -17.52 -2.35 -5.85
N GLU A 123 -18.49 -2.72 -5.00
CA GLU A 123 -18.98 -1.87 -3.90
C GLU A 123 -17.89 -1.67 -2.83
N LEU A 124 -17.16 -2.74 -2.49
CA LEU A 124 -16.02 -2.66 -1.58
C LEU A 124 -14.89 -1.79 -2.13
N ILE A 125 -14.60 -1.84 -3.44
CA ILE A 125 -13.61 -0.98 -4.10
C ILE A 125 -14.05 0.49 -4.02
N THR A 126 -15.32 0.78 -4.27
CA THR A 126 -15.88 2.13 -4.16
C THR A 126 -15.72 2.67 -2.74
N LEU A 127 -16.09 1.87 -1.74
CA LEU A 127 -15.94 2.23 -0.33
C LEU A 127 -14.46 2.44 0.04
N ALA A 128 -13.58 1.54 -0.39
CA ALA A 128 -12.14 1.59 -0.15
C ALA A 128 -11.48 2.85 -0.71
N SER A 129 -11.93 3.33 -1.87
CA SER A 129 -11.40 4.53 -2.51
C SER A 129 -11.59 5.79 -1.68
N SER A 130 -12.60 5.84 -0.81
CA SER A 130 -12.81 6.97 0.11
C SER A 130 -11.91 6.93 1.35
N LEU A 131 -11.32 5.77 1.66
CA LEU A 131 -10.47 5.54 2.82
C LEU A 131 -8.98 5.72 2.51
N GLY A 132 -8.57 5.41 1.28
CA GLY A 132 -7.18 5.58 0.87
C GLY A 132 -6.90 5.04 -0.54
N ALA A 133 -5.98 5.70 -1.24
CA ALA A 133 -5.70 5.45 -2.66
C ALA A 133 -5.20 4.02 -2.96
N ASP A 134 -4.41 3.42 -2.08
CA ASP A 134 -3.85 2.07 -2.29
C ASP A 134 -4.82 0.95 -1.85
N ILE A 135 -5.87 1.24 -1.06
CA ILE A 135 -6.75 0.20 -0.51
C ILE A 135 -7.48 -0.60 -1.60
N PRO A 136 -8.01 0.03 -2.68
CA PRO A 136 -8.66 -0.68 -3.78
C PRO A 136 -7.79 -1.75 -4.45
N PHE A 137 -6.47 -1.53 -4.56
CA PHE A 137 -5.54 -2.52 -5.10
C PHE A 137 -5.57 -3.83 -4.30
N PHE A 138 -5.55 -3.73 -2.97
CA PHE A 138 -5.57 -4.91 -2.10
C PHE A 138 -6.90 -5.66 -2.16
N ILE A 139 -8.02 -4.97 -2.36
CA ILE A 139 -9.32 -5.61 -2.60
C ILE A 139 -9.35 -6.31 -3.97
N GLY A 140 -8.71 -5.74 -4.98
CA GLY A 140 -8.58 -6.33 -6.32
C GLY A 140 -7.87 -7.68 -6.33
N ALA A 141 -6.90 -7.89 -5.43
CA ALA A 141 -6.14 -9.14 -5.22
C ALA A 141 -5.40 -9.66 -6.47
N HIS A 142 -4.97 -8.76 -7.36
CA HIS A 142 -4.17 -9.06 -8.55
C HIS A 142 -3.02 -8.07 -8.67
N ASN A 143 -1.89 -8.50 -9.25
CA ASN A 143 -0.89 -7.56 -9.73
C ASN A 143 -1.55 -6.60 -10.70
N ALA A 144 -1.20 -5.33 -10.66
CA ALA A 144 -1.91 -4.33 -11.42
C ALA A 144 -1.01 -3.18 -11.91
N ARG A 145 -1.38 -2.61 -13.05
CA ARG A 145 -1.02 -1.25 -13.41
C ARG A 145 -1.97 -0.31 -12.71
N VAL A 146 -1.43 0.61 -11.94
CA VAL A 146 -2.19 1.56 -11.10
C VAL A 146 -1.90 2.96 -11.59
N GLN A 147 -2.96 3.70 -11.93
CA GLN A 147 -2.88 5.04 -12.52
C GLN A 147 -3.79 6.03 -11.79
N GLY A 148 -3.77 7.31 -12.22
CA GLY A 148 -4.48 8.38 -11.54
C GLY A 148 -3.79 8.76 -10.24
N ILE A 149 -4.55 8.93 -9.15
CA ILE A 149 -4.00 9.10 -7.79
C ILE A 149 -3.84 7.75 -7.07
N GLY A 150 -4.12 6.61 -7.75
CA GLY A 150 -4.12 5.24 -7.22
C GLY A 150 -5.44 4.48 -7.47
N GLU A 151 -6.45 5.16 -7.99
CA GLU A 151 -7.83 4.64 -8.14
C GLU A 151 -8.06 3.87 -9.45
N LYS A 152 -7.25 4.10 -10.49
CA LYS A 152 -7.40 3.42 -11.79
C LYS A 152 -6.56 2.15 -11.79
N ILE A 153 -7.19 1.04 -11.48
CA ILE A 153 -6.51 -0.25 -11.31
C ILE A 153 -6.85 -1.17 -12.48
N ARG A 154 -5.82 -1.55 -13.24
CA ARG A 154 -5.93 -2.51 -14.33
C ARG A 154 -5.14 -3.77 -13.98
N PRO A 155 -5.77 -4.92 -13.79
CA PRO A 155 -5.08 -6.19 -13.56
C PRO A 155 -4.09 -6.51 -14.68
N ILE A 156 -2.93 -7.03 -14.30
CA ILE A 156 -1.89 -7.48 -15.24
C ILE A 156 -1.31 -8.81 -14.79
N THR A 157 -0.79 -9.56 -15.74
CA THR A 157 -0.03 -10.78 -15.47
C THR A 157 1.45 -10.43 -15.44
N LEU A 158 2.14 -10.80 -14.38
CA LEU A 158 3.58 -10.67 -14.24
C LEU A 158 4.22 -12.05 -14.11
N PRO A 159 5.41 -12.25 -14.65
CA PRO A 159 6.15 -13.48 -14.42
C PRO A 159 6.46 -13.66 -12.94
N LYS A 160 6.40 -14.91 -12.46
CA LYS A 160 6.78 -15.23 -11.09
C LYS A 160 8.21 -14.76 -10.84
N SER A 161 8.41 -13.98 -9.80
CA SER A 161 9.69 -13.38 -9.47
C SER A 161 9.91 -13.40 -7.96
N TYR A 162 11.17 -13.40 -7.56
CA TYR A 162 11.57 -13.31 -6.17
C TYR A 162 12.24 -11.98 -5.91
N TYR A 163 12.01 -11.43 -4.72
CA TYR A 163 12.54 -10.14 -4.32
C TYR A 163 13.18 -10.25 -2.94
N PHE A 164 14.40 -9.76 -2.84
CA PHE A 164 14.98 -9.43 -1.53
C PHE A 164 14.56 -8.03 -1.17
N VAL A 165 13.93 -7.86 -0.02
CA VAL A 165 13.44 -6.57 0.46
C VAL A 165 14.17 -6.20 1.73
N LEU A 166 14.78 -5.01 1.75
CA LEU A 166 15.47 -4.46 2.91
C LEU A 166 14.72 -3.23 3.43
N TYR A 167 14.38 -3.24 4.70
CA TYR A 167 13.84 -2.10 5.43
C TYR A 167 14.94 -1.49 6.30
N PRO A 168 15.39 -0.26 6.03
CA PRO A 168 16.51 0.35 6.75
C PRO A 168 16.14 0.94 8.12
N ASN A 169 14.96 0.61 8.64
CA ASN A 169 14.41 1.11 9.91
C ASN A 169 14.23 2.64 9.95
N VAL A 170 13.91 3.23 8.79
CA VAL A 170 13.59 4.64 8.63
C VAL A 170 12.12 4.76 8.23
N THR A 171 11.31 5.41 9.06
CA THR A 171 9.89 5.67 8.76
C THR A 171 9.76 6.95 7.95
N ILE A 172 9.12 6.87 6.79
CA ILE A 172 8.97 8.01 5.86
C ILE A 172 7.51 8.40 5.73
N SER A 173 7.25 9.71 5.82
CA SER A 173 5.95 10.29 5.52
C SER A 173 5.78 10.44 4.00
N THR A 174 4.86 9.70 3.43
CA THR A 174 4.50 9.82 1.99
C THR A 174 4.12 11.26 1.64
N LYS A 175 3.35 11.94 2.51
CA LYS A 175 2.95 13.33 2.32
C LYS A 175 4.16 14.26 2.20
N THR A 176 5.17 14.08 3.05
CA THR A 176 6.41 14.89 3.04
C THR A 176 7.17 14.69 1.73
N VAL A 177 7.33 13.46 1.26
CA VAL A 177 8.04 13.16 0.01
C VAL A 177 7.34 13.79 -1.19
N PHE A 178 6.01 13.64 -1.31
CA PHE A 178 5.25 14.24 -2.41
C PHE A 178 5.26 15.78 -2.37
N SER A 179 5.17 16.39 -1.19
CA SER A 179 5.27 17.84 -1.05
C SER A 179 6.63 18.35 -1.50
N PHE A 180 7.71 17.64 -1.13
CA PHE A 180 9.08 18.05 -1.51
C PHE A 180 9.36 17.77 -3.00
N PHE A 181 8.83 16.68 -3.55
CA PHE A 181 8.88 16.38 -4.99
C PHE A 181 8.27 17.51 -5.82
N SER A 182 7.14 18.08 -5.38
CA SER A 182 6.48 19.20 -6.04
C SER A 182 7.33 20.47 -6.08
N LEU A 183 8.15 20.71 -5.05
CA LEU A 183 9.04 21.87 -5.00
C LEU A 183 10.24 21.74 -5.95
N LEU A 184 10.65 20.51 -6.25
CA LEU A 184 11.79 20.24 -7.13
C LEU A 184 11.41 20.14 -8.61
N THR A 185 10.12 19.90 -8.91
CA THR A 185 9.63 19.67 -10.28
C THR A 185 8.65 20.77 -10.69
N GLU A 186 9.14 21.91 -11.10
CA GLU A 186 8.33 23.07 -11.52
C GLU A 186 7.57 22.89 -12.85
N LYS A 187 7.72 21.78 -13.55
CA LYS A 187 7.13 21.61 -14.89
C LYS A 187 6.12 20.47 -14.94
N ASN A 188 4.88 20.82 -15.34
CA ASN A 188 3.84 19.89 -15.81
C ASN A 188 4.30 19.17 -17.09
N THR A 189 5.16 18.19 -16.96
CA THR A 189 5.51 17.31 -18.08
C THR A 189 4.56 16.13 -18.09
N THR A 190 3.56 16.19 -18.97
CA THR A 190 2.78 14.99 -19.31
C THR A 190 3.76 14.01 -19.97
N ARG A 191 4.17 12.99 -19.23
CA ARG A 191 5.02 11.93 -19.78
C ARG A 191 4.14 10.93 -20.51
N ILE A 192 4.50 10.63 -21.76
CA ILE A 192 3.89 9.51 -22.49
C ILE A 192 4.34 8.22 -21.81
N ILE A 193 3.37 7.42 -21.43
CA ILE A 193 3.60 6.16 -20.75
C ILE A 193 3.75 5.06 -21.80
N PRO A 194 4.92 4.38 -21.86
CA PRO A 194 5.12 3.32 -22.83
C PRO A 194 4.23 2.09 -22.56
N PRO A 195 4.05 1.20 -23.54
CA PRO A 195 3.43 -0.10 -23.35
C PRO A 195 4.14 -0.91 -22.26
N LEU A 196 3.44 -1.89 -21.65
CA LEU A 196 3.96 -2.73 -20.58
C LEU A 196 5.27 -3.46 -20.92
N ASP A 197 5.47 -3.80 -22.19
CA ASP A 197 6.66 -4.54 -22.67
C ASP A 197 7.95 -3.69 -22.62
N ASN A 198 7.81 -2.36 -22.57
CA ASN A 198 8.92 -1.40 -22.51
C ASN A 198 8.77 -0.46 -21.30
N TRP A 199 8.23 -0.96 -20.20
CA TRP A 199 8.02 -0.15 -19.01
C TRP A 199 9.37 0.37 -18.47
N PRO A 200 9.53 1.70 -18.32
CA PRO A 200 10.75 2.25 -17.75
C PRO A 200 10.86 1.84 -16.28
N GLU A 201 11.92 1.15 -15.95
CA GLU A 201 12.24 0.82 -14.56
C GLU A 201 12.46 2.09 -13.73
N GLY A 202 12.36 1.95 -12.41
CA GLY A 202 12.67 3.01 -11.47
C GLY A 202 11.46 3.69 -10.83
N ASN A 203 11.78 4.56 -9.90
CA ASN A 203 10.82 5.26 -9.04
C ASN A 203 11.17 6.75 -9.03
N ASP A 204 10.29 7.57 -9.58
CA ASP A 204 10.50 9.03 -9.68
C ASP A 204 10.62 9.72 -8.32
N LEU A 205 10.09 9.12 -7.26
CA LEU A 205 10.23 9.65 -5.90
C LEU A 205 11.58 9.35 -5.26
N GLN A 206 12.37 8.40 -5.81
CA GLN A 206 13.59 7.88 -5.19
C GLN A 206 14.61 8.98 -4.94
N GLU A 207 14.91 9.82 -5.94
CA GLU A 207 15.90 10.89 -5.78
C GLU A 207 15.45 11.91 -4.75
N THR A 208 14.16 12.28 -4.75
CA THR A 208 13.57 13.17 -3.76
C THR A 208 13.68 12.60 -2.35
N THR A 209 13.35 11.32 -2.19
CA THR A 209 13.46 10.64 -0.91
C THR A 209 14.91 10.58 -0.42
N PHE A 210 15.87 10.31 -1.32
CA PHE A 210 17.29 10.25 -0.98
C PHE A 210 17.91 11.63 -0.68
N ARG A 211 17.28 12.73 -1.11
CA ARG A 211 17.67 14.07 -0.66
C ARG A 211 17.19 14.36 0.74
N LEU A 212 15.97 13.92 1.08
CA LEU A 212 15.40 14.08 2.41
C LEU A 212 16.04 13.14 3.45
N TYR A 213 16.45 11.95 3.03
CA TYR A 213 16.99 10.87 3.86
C TYR A 213 18.27 10.33 3.23
N PRO A 214 19.42 11.06 3.36
CA PRO A 214 20.67 10.73 2.67
C PRO A 214 21.25 9.35 3.04
N GLU A 215 20.96 8.84 4.24
CA GLU A 215 21.35 7.52 4.71
C GLU A 215 20.86 6.39 3.78
N LEU A 216 19.75 6.59 3.07
CA LEU A 216 19.23 5.60 2.11
C LEU A 216 20.14 5.41 0.90
N LYS A 217 20.96 6.42 0.54
CA LYS A 217 21.97 6.28 -0.52
C LYS A 217 23.05 5.28 -0.13
N GLN A 218 23.45 5.30 1.14
CA GLN A 218 24.43 4.33 1.67
C GLN A 218 23.86 2.91 1.65
N VAL A 219 22.60 2.77 2.08
CA VAL A 219 21.90 1.47 2.03
C VAL A 219 21.78 0.96 0.59
N LYS A 220 21.44 1.84 -0.37
CA LYS A 220 21.40 1.47 -1.80
C LYS A 220 22.76 1.00 -2.27
N ALA A 221 23.84 1.72 -1.96
CA ALA A 221 25.21 1.35 -2.35
C ALA A 221 25.63 -0.03 -1.81
N LEU A 222 25.25 -0.36 -0.58
CA LEU A 222 25.49 -1.68 0.02
C LEU A 222 24.78 -2.82 -0.71
N LEU A 223 23.61 -2.56 -1.26
CA LEU A 223 22.81 -3.56 -2.00
C LEU A 223 23.22 -3.69 -3.47
N GLN A 224 23.84 -2.65 -4.04
CA GLN A 224 24.16 -2.57 -5.48
C GLN A 224 25.00 -3.73 -6.03
N PRO A 225 25.97 -4.32 -5.30
CA PRO A 225 26.71 -5.50 -5.76
C PRO A 225 25.84 -6.74 -6.00
N PHE A 226 24.65 -6.82 -5.42
CA PHE A 226 23.75 -7.97 -5.48
C PHE A 226 22.68 -7.85 -6.59
N GLY A 227 22.54 -6.69 -7.23
CA GLY A 227 21.61 -6.48 -8.32
C GLY A 227 21.14 -5.02 -8.45
N GLU A 228 20.21 -4.80 -9.36
CA GLU A 228 19.58 -3.51 -9.52
C GLU A 228 18.68 -3.18 -8.32
N VAL A 229 18.98 -2.08 -7.64
CA VAL A 229 18.30 -1.66 -6.41
C VAL A 229 17.23 -0.63 -6.71
N ALA A 230 16.00 -0.95 -6.41
CA ALA A 230 14.85 -0.04 -6.52
C ALA A 230 14.23 0.27 -5.16
N MET A 231 13.60 1.44 -5.05
CA MET A 231 12.81 1.85 -3.89
C MET A 231 11.32 1.62 -4.16
N THR A 232 10.58 1.09 -3.19
CA THR A 232 9.13 0.95 -3.30
C THR A 232 8.38 2.13 -2.71
N GLY A 233 7.36 2.63 -3.43
CA GLY A 233 6.54 3.75 -2.98
C GLY A 233 7.35 5.01 -2.72
N SER A 234 7.06 5.69 -1.62
CA SER A 234 7.83 6.83 -1.12
C SER A 234 9.06 6.42 -0.30
N GLY A 235 9.35 5.12 -0.21
CA GLY A 235 10.38 4.56 0.65
C GLY A 235 9.85 4.26 2.06
N SER A 236 10.67 3.80 2.97
CA SER A 236 12.14 3.65 2.89
C SER A 236 12.63 2.30 2.35
N ALA A 237 11.74 1.31 2.20
CA ALA A 237 12.17 -0.01 1.77
C ALA A 237 12.77 0.01 0.36
N LEU A 238 13.90 -0.70 0.24
CA LEU A 238 14.61 -0.97 -1.00
C LEU A 238 14.45 -2.45 -1.34
N PHE A 239 14.47 -2.77 -2.62
CA PHE A 239 14.40 -4.16 -3.05
C PHE A 239 15.30 -4.41 -4.27
N ILE A 240 15.69 -5.67 -4.42
CA ILE A 240 16.34 -6.23 -5.62
C ILE A 240 15.54 -7.44 -6.08
N LYS A 241 15.43 -7.59 -7.40
CA LYS A 241 14.91 -8.81 -8.00
C LYS A 241 16.01 -9.87 -7.99
N VAL A 242 15.72 -11.05 -7.47
CA VAL A 242 16.66 -12.17 -7.44
C VAL A 242 16.21 -13.25 -8.42
N LYS A 243 17.19 -14.02 -8.96
CA LYS A 243 16.91 -15.05 -9.97
C LYS A 243 16.15 -16.23 -9.39
N ASP A 244 16.51 -16.65 -8.18
CA ASP A 244 15.98 -17.83 -7.52
C ASP A 244 15.56 -17.50 -6.08
N ARG A 245 14.82 -18.44 -5.46
CA ARG A 245 14.50 -18.37 -4.04
C ARG A 245 15.79 -18.63 -3.26
N LEU A 246 16.17 -17.68 -2.40
CA LEU A 246 17.30 -17.81 -1.49
C LEU A 246 17.07 -18.94 -0.48
#